data_62a5149a942875f8f11d370cfec06cd0
#
_entry.id   62a5149a942875f8f11d370cfec06cd0
#
_cell.length_a   1.000
_cell.length_b   1.000
_cell.length_c   1.000
_cell.angle_alpha   90.00
_cell.angle_beta   90.00
_cell.angle_gamma   90.00
#
_symmetry.space_group_name_H-M   'P 1'
#
loop_
_entity.id
_entity.type
_entity.pdbx_description
1 polymer ?
#
loop_
_entity_poly.entity_id
_entity_poly.type
_entity_poly.pdbx_seq_one_letter_code
_entity_poly.pdbx_strand_id
1 'polypeptide(L)'
;LEIGIEKVIYTSTVGCIGLSEDGRSSNEDHPMNPATLCNDYKQSKYEAEQIAHEMFGRGLPIVIVNPSTPIGPRDIKPTPTGKIILDFLNRKMPAYIDTGLNLIDVTDCARGHILAEEKGRLGQRYILGNKNMSLKDILLALENLTGLKAPRIKMPYWVAYSAGLACEWASDYITHRPPAVPLAGV
;
A
#
# COMPACT_ATOMS: atom_id res chain seq x y z
N LEU A 1 -23.60 -8.84 -16.26
CA LEU A 1 -24.27 -10.15 -16.13
C LEU A 1 -24.85 -10.61 -17.47
N GLU A 2 -25.42 -9.72 -18.27
CA GLU A 2 -26.00 -10.05 -19.58
C GLU A 2 -24.99 -10.50 -20.63
N ILE A 3 -23.68 -10.19 -20.46
CA ILE A 3 -22.60 -10.45 -21.43
C ILE A 3 -21.97 -11.83 -21.22
N GLY A 4 -22.38 -12.60 -20.21
CA GLY A 4 -21.85 -13.94 -19.94
C GLY A 4 -20.38 -13.97 -19.48
N ILE A 5 -19.95 -13.00 -18.69
CA ILE A 5 -18.61 -12.98 -18.08
C ILE A 5 -18.49 -14.17 -17.13
N GLU A 6 -17.45 -15.01 -17.32
CA GLU A 6 -17.22 -16.21 -16.52
C GLU A 6 -16.60 -15.89 -15.15
N LYS A 7 -15.69 -14.93 -15.08
CA LYS A 7 -15.05 -14.48 -13.84
C LYS A 7 -14.52 -13.06 -13.95
N VAL A 8 -14.57 -12.33 -12.85
CA VAL A 8 -13.99 -10.98 -12.70
C VAL A 8 -12.95 -11.03 -11.58
N ILE A 9 -11.74 -10.56 -11.84
CA ILE A 9 -10.73 -10.34 -10.81
C ILE A 9 -10.70 -8.85 -10.49
N TYR A 10 -11.15 -8.50 -9.30
CA TYR A 10 -11.18 -7.12 -8.83
C TYR A 10 -9.93 -6.81 -8.00
N THR A 11 -9.15 -5.84 -8.43
CA THR A 11 -7.95 -5.40 -7.70
C THR A 11 -8.30 -4.33 -6.68
N SER A 12 -8.30 -4.71 -5.41
CA SER A 12 -8.43 -3.83 -4.26
C SER A 12 -7.06 -3.49 -3.66
N THR A 13 -6.92 -3.45 -2.35
CA THR A 13 -5.67 -3.17 -1.62
C THR A 13 -5.74 -3.76 -0.21
N VAL A 14 -4.59 -4.08 0.40
CA VAL A 14 -4.55 -4.41 1.84
C VAL A 14 -5.04 -3.27 2.73
N GLY A 15 -5.09 -2.04 2.22
CA GLY A 15 -5.72 -0.91 2.92
C GLY A 15 -7.21 -1.09 3.22
N CYS A 16 -7.87 -2.11 2.62
CA CYS A 16 -9.26 -2.50 2.91
C CYS A 16 -9.36 -3.67 3.92
N ILE A 17 -8.24 -4.14 4.44
CA ILE A 17 -8.19 -5.19 5.48
C ILE A 17 -8.06 -4.50 6.85
N GLY A 18 -8.85 -4.92 7.82
CA GLY A 18 -8.78 -4.42 9.18
C GLY A 18 -7.47 -4.80 9.87
N LEU A 19 -7.06 -4.00 10.83
CA LEU A 19 -5.90 -4.33 11.67
C LEU A 19 -6.32 -5.31 12.77
N SER A 20 -5.44 -6.25 13.08
CA SER A 20 -5.63 -7.15 14.22
C SER A 20 -5.47 -6.38 15.53
N GLU A 21 -6.40 -6.57 16.46
CA GLU A 21 -6.38 -5.91 17.78
C GLU A 21 -5.23 -6.41 18.68
N ASP A 22 -4.73 -7.61 18.42
CA ASP A 22 -3.63 -8.22 19.17
C ASP A 22 -2.23 -7.86 18.67
N GLY A 23 -2.15 -6.97 17.66
CA GLY A 23 -0.88 -6.54 17.05
C GLY A 23 -0.22 -7.57 16.15
N ARG A 24 -0.89 -8.70 15.85
CA ARG A 24 -0.42 -9.68 14.88
C ARG A 24 -0.74 -9.25 13.46
N SER A 25 -0.17 -9.97 12.48
CA SER A 25 -0.51 -9.76 11.08
C SER A 25 -1.98 -10.09 10.83
N SER A 26 -2.68 -9.19 10.16
CA SER A 26 -4.07 -9.41 9.73
C SER A 26 -4.12 -10.42 8.57
N ASN A 27 -5.26 -11.06 8.42
CA ASN A 27 -5.60 -11.93 7.31
C ASN A 27 -6.87 -11.43 6.60
N GLU A 28 -7.33 -12.15 5.62
CA GLU A 28 -8.49 -11.81 4.81
C GLU A 28 -9.81 -11.72 5.61
N ASP A 29 -9.90 -12.37 6.77
CA ASP A 29 -11.12 -12.39 7.60
C ASP A 29 -11.27 -11.17 8.49
N HIS A 30 -10.22 -10.33 8.64
CA HIS A 30 -10.28 -9.14 9.48
C HIS A 30 -11.15 -8.05 8.83
N PRO A 31 -12.31 -7.70 9.43
CA PRO A 31 -13.16 -6.65 8.89
C PRO A 31 -12.50 -5.28 9.07
N MET A 32 -12.57 -4.44 8.05
CA MET A 32 -12.17 -3.04 8.15
C MET A 32 -13.17 -2.27 9.01
N ASN A 33 -12.67 -1.52 9.97
CA ASN A 33 -13.49 -0.54 10.69
C ASN A 33 -13.49 0.79 9.91
N PRO A 34 -14.62 1.23 9.32
CA PRO A 34 -14.68 2.46 8.55
C PRO A 34 -14.24 3.71 9.33
N ALA A 35 -14.43 3.72 10.65
CA ALA A 35 -14.02 4.84 11.50
C ALA A 35 -12.49 5.04 11.59
N THR A 36 -11.71 4.03 11.18
CA THR A 36 -10.24 4.11 11.17
C THR A 36 -9.66 4.51 9.81
N LEU A 37 -10.50 4.78 8.82
CA LEU A 37 -10.07 5.23 7.50
C LEU A 37 -9.61 6.69 7.58
N CYS A 38 -8.32 6.91 7.51
CA CYS A 38 -7.69 8.20 7.82
C CYS A 38 -7.47 9.12 6.59
N ASN A 39 -7.83 8.68 5.38
CA ASN A 39 -7.72 9.50 4.19
C ASN A 39 -8.70 9.08 3.08
N ASP A 40 -8.96 10.02 2.14
CA ASP A 40 -9.91 9.84 1.04
C ASP A 40 -9.56 8.65 0.14
N TYR A 41 -8.27 8.38 -0.05
CA TYR A 41 -7.83 7.22 -0.84
C TYR A 41 -8.30 5.89 -0.21
N LYS A 42 -8.04 5.70 1.09
CA LYS A 42 -8.48 4.48 1.79
C LYS A 42 -10.00 4.38 1.81
N GLN A 43 -10.68 5.51 2.04
CA GLN A 43 -12.13 5.58 2.00
C GLN A 43 -12.67 5.12 0.64
N SER A 44 -12.22 5.72 -0.45
CA SER A 44 -12.68 5.40 -1.80
C SER A 44 -12.41 3.94 -2.19
N LYS A 45 -11.25 3.40 -1.80
CA LYS A 45 -10.90 1.99 -2.05
C LYS A 45 -11.78 1.04 -1.24
N TYR A 46 -12.07 1.36 0.00
CA TYR A 46 -12.98 0.59 0.84
C TYR A 46 -14.39 0.58 0.27
N GLU A 47 -14.95 1.74 -0.07
CA GLU A 47 -16.29 1.85 -0.68
C GLU A 47 -16.37 1.06 -1.99
N ALA A 48 -15.34 1.15 -2.84
CA ALA A 48 -15.28 0.39 -4.07
C ALA A 48 -15.22 -1.13 -3.85
N GLU A 49 -14.54 -1.60 -2.78
CA GLU A 49 -14.55 -3.03 -2.42
C GLU A 49 -15.93 -3.46 -1.89
N GLN A 50 -16.64 -2.60 -1.12
CA GLN A 50 -18.03 -2.90 -0.72
C GLN A 50 -18.96 -3.06 -1.92
N ILE A 51 -18.84 -2.19 -2.94
CA ILE A 51 -19.58 -2.32 -4.19
C ILE A 51 -19.26 -3.65 -4.89
N ALA A 52 -17.99 -4.09 -4.88
CA ALA A 52 -17.61 -5.38 -5.44
C ALA A 52 -18.30 -6.55 -4.71
N HIS A 53 -18.38 -6.50 -3.38
CA HIS A 53 -19.15 -7.49 -2.58
C HIS A 53 -20.66 -7.45 -2.87
N GLU A 54 -21.25 -6.27 -3.01
CA GLU A 54 -22.66 -6.13 -3.39
C GLU A 54 -22.94 -6.72 -4.78
N MET A 55 -22.04 -6.47 -5.75
CA MET A 55 -22.18 -7.02 -7.10
C MET A 55 -22.05 -8.55 -7.11
N PHE A 56 -21.20 -9.13 -6.24
CA PHE A 56 -21.17 -10.56 -6.01
C PHE A 56 -22.54 -11.07 -5.51
N GLY A 57 -23.14 -10.40 -4.53
CA GLY A 57 -24.48 -10.73 -4.04
C GLY A 57 -25.58 -10.64 -5.10
N ARG A 58 -25.37 -9.86 -6.16
CA ARG A 58 -26.25 -9.76 -7.34
C ARG A 58 -25.92 -10.78 -8.44
N GLY A 59 -24.97 -11.71 -8.18
CA GLY A 59 -24.61 -12.79 -9.11
C GLY A 59 -23.42 -12.51 -10.01
N LEU A 60 -22.63 -11.42 -9.79
CA LEU A 60 -21.39 -11.21 -10.51
C LEU A 60 -20.33 -12.22 -10.02
N PRO A 61 -19.72 -13.04 -10.91
CA PRO A 61 -18.71 -14.03 -10.51
C PRO A 61 -17.37 -13.35 -10.24
N ILE A 62 -17.20 -12.74 -9.05
CA ILE A 62 -16.05 -11.93 -8.70
C ILE A 62 -15.12 -12.63 -7.70
N VAL A 63 -13.81 -12.46 -7.88
CA VAL A 63 -12.76 -12.75 -6.91
C VAL A 63 -12.02 -11.45 -6.63
N ILE A 64 -11.76 -11.15 -5.38
CA ILE A 64 -11.10 -9.92 -4.96
C ILE A 64 -9.63 -10.22 -4.63
N VAL A 65 -8.70 -9.41 -5.08
CA VAL A 65 -7.29 -9.47 -4.69
C VAL A 65 -6.89 -8.17 -4.00
N ASN A 66 -6.15 -8.28 -2.89
CA ASN A 66 -5.71 -7.17 -2.06
C ASN A 66 -4.17 -7.11 -2.08
N PRO A 67 -3.55 -6.49 -3.10
CA PRO A 67 -2.10 -6.31 -3.12
C PRO A 67 -1.63 -5.51 -1.91
N SER A 68 -0.47 -5.90 -1.37
CA SER A 68 0.23 -5.14 -0.34
C SER A 68 1.00 -3.98 -0.99
N THR A 69 2.32 -4.01 -0.92
CA THR A 69 3.17 -2.96 -1.50
C THR A 69 4.03 -3.57 -2.60
N PRO A 70 3.57 -3.57 -3.86
CA PRO A 70 4.36 -4.09 -4.97
C PRO A 70 5.59 -3.22 -5.22
N ILE A 71 6.74 -3.88 -5.37
CA ILE A 71 8.00 -3.26 -5.77
C ILE A 71 8.58 -4.03 -6.96
N GLY A 72 9.20 -3.33 -7.88
CA GLY A 72 9.83 -3.97 -9.03
C GLY A 72 10.14 -3.03 -10.18
N PRO A 73 10.62 -3.56 -11.32
CA PRO A 73 10.95 -2.77 -12.49
C PRO A 73 9.72 -2.12 -13.12
N ARG A 74 9.96 -1.05 -13.90
CA ARG A 74 8.95 -0.29 -14.66
C ARG A 74 8.02 0.59 -13.82
N ASP A 75 8.45 0.99 -12.63
CA ASP A 75 7.77 2.05 -11.86
C ASP A 75 8.13 3.43 -12.46
N ILE A 76 7.56 3.70 -13.66
CA ILE A 76 7.90 4.86 -14.50
C ILE A 76 7.52 6.19 -13.83
N LYS A 77 6.36 6.23 -13.17
CA LYS A 77 5.96 7.33 -12.29
C LYS A 77 6.09 6.82 -10.86
N PRO A 78 7.23 7.07 -10.19
CA PRO A 78 7.55 6.40 -8.95
C PRO A 78 6.39 6.40 -7.95
N THR A 79 5.97 5.21 -7.56
CA THR A 79 5.03 5.03 -6.44
C THR A 79 5.67 5.57 -5.16
N PRO A 80 4.90 5.86 -4.10
CA PRO A 80 5.47 6.28 -2.81
C PRO A 80 6.58 5.35 -2.31
N THR A 81 6.43 4.04 -2.51
CA THR A 81 7.45 3.04 -2.12
C THR A 81 8.65 3.06 -3.06
N GLY A 82 8.42 3.12 -4.37
CA GLY A 82 9.51 3.28 -5.35
C GLY A 82 10.30 4.56 -5.11
N LYS A 83 9.62 5.63 -4.65
CA LYS A 83 10.28 6.88 -4.26
C LYS A 83 11.21 6.70 -3.06
N ILE A 84 10.87 5.88 -2.07
CA ILE A 84 11.77 5.56 -0.94
C ILE A 84 13.09 5.00 -1.48
N ILE A 85 13.04 4.05 -2.41
CA ILE A 85 14.23 3.45 -3.02
C ILE A 85 15.04 4.50 -3.79
N LEU A 86 14.38 5.31 -4.61
CA LEU A 86 15.04 6.37 -5.38
C LEU A 86 15.66 7.45 -4.48
N ASP A 87 14.97 7.87 -3.43
CA ASP A 87 15.49 8.87 -2.49
C ASP A 87 16.68 8.32 -1.70
N PHE A 88 16.68 7.03 -1.35
CA PHE A 88 17.84 6.36 -0.77
C PHE A 88 19.02 6.36 -1.74
N LEU A 89 18.83 5.91 -2.98
CA LEU A 89 19.87 5.86 -4.02
C LEU A 89 20.46 7.25 -4.31
N ASN A 90 19.63 8.29 -4.29
CA ASN A 90 20.04 9.67 -4.48
C ASN A 90 20.55 10.36 -3.21
N ARG A 91 20.70 9.62 -2.08
CA ARG A 91 21.16 10.14 -0.78
C ARG A 91 20.32 11.31 -0.24
N LYS A 92 19.02 11.30 -0.53
CA LYS A 92 18.06 12.34 -0.11
C LYS A 92 17.37 12.04 1.22
N MET A 93 17.72 10.93 1.88
CA MET A 93 17.11 10.51 3.13
C MET A 93 18.05 10.77 4.32
N PRO A 94 17.90 11.87 5.06
CA PRO A 94 18.74 12.18 6.23
C PRO A 94 18.35 11.35 7.47
N ALA A 95 17.08 10.92 7.54
CA ALA A 95 16.51 10.19 8.67
C ALA A 95 15.38 9.26 8.17
N TYR A 96 14.86 8.39 9.05
CA TYR A 96 13.72 7.52 8.78
C TYR A 96 12.73 7.55 9.94
N ILE A 97 11.46 7.24 9.67
CA ILE A 97 10.42 7.07 10.69
C ILE A 97 10.25 5.58 11.01
N ASP A 98 9.74 5.30 12.23
CA ASP A 98 9.46 3.93 12.67
C ASP A 98 8.12 3.47 12.09
N THR A 99 8.19 2.85 10.94
CA THR A 99 7.04 2.30 10.21
C THR A 99 7.45 1.02 9.51
N GLY A 100 6.47 0.28 9.00
CA GLY A 100 6.70 -0.96 8.28
C GLY A 100 5.78 -1.12 7.09
N LEU A 101 6.21 -1.96 6.16
CA LEU A 101 5.48 -2.29 4.94
C LEU A 101 5.52 -3.80 4.73
N ASN A 102 4.45 -4.35 4.19
CA ASN A 102 4.50 -5.66 3.59
C ASN A 102 4.89 -5.49 2.12
N LEU A 103 6.03 -6.04 1.73
CA LEU A 103 6.55 -5.93 0.36
C LEU A 103 6.24 -7.21 -0.42
N ILE A 104 5.92 -7.04 -1.69
CA ILE A 104 5.77 -8.13 -2.67
C ILE A 104 6.48 -7.74 -3.98
N ASP A 105 7.13 -8.71 -4.64
CA ASP A 105 7.63 -8.49 -6.00
C ASP A 105 6.46 -8.25 -6.96
N VAL A 106 6.58 -7.28 -7.86
CA VAL A 106 5.52 -6.93 -8.83
C VAL A 106 5.16 -8.10 -9.74
N THR A 107 6.12 -8.97 -10.06
CA THR A 107 5.90 -10.17 -10.87
C THR A 107 5.08 -11.21 -10.10
N ASP A 108 5.38 -11.39 -8.81
CA ASP A 108 4.61 -12.30 -7.95
C ASP A 108 3.21 -11.75 -7.67
N CYS A 109 3.07 -10.43 -7.54
CA CYS A 109 1.77 -9.79 -7.47
C CYS A 109 0.95 -10.05 -8.75
N ALA A 110 1.55 -9.91 -9.93
CA ALA A 110 0.88 -10.23 -11.20
C ALA A 110 0.50 -11.72 -11.32
N ARG A 111 1.39 -12.63 -10.89
CA ARG A 111 1.09 -14.08 -10.81
C ARG A 111 -0.06 -14.37 -9.87
N GLY A 112 -0.13 -13.64 -8.74
CA GLY A 112 -1.25 -13.73 -7.79
C GLY A 112 -2.59 -13.42 -8.42
N HIS A 113 -2.67 -12.45 -9.36
CA HIS A 113 -3.89 -12.16 -10.12
C HIS A 113 -4.28 -13.33 -11.03
N ILE A 114 -3.30 -13.93 -11.73
CA ILE A 114 -3.54 -15.11 -12.58
C ILE A 114 -4.01 -16.30 -11.73
N LEU A 115 -3.36 -16.55 -10.60
CA LEU A 115 -3.77 -17.62 -9.68
C LEU A 115 -5.18 -17.38 -9.11
N ALA A 116 -5.54 -16.14 -8.84
CA ALA A 116 -6.90 -15.80 -8.38
C ALA A 116 -7.94 -16.05 -9.48
N GLU A 117 -7.58 -15.84 -10.75
CA GLU A 117 -8.43 -16.21 -11.88
C GLU A 117 -8.59 -17.74 -11.98
N GLU A 118 -7.49 -18.48 -11.96
CA GLU A 118 -7.49 -19.93 -12.14
C GLU A 118 -8.12 -20.69 -10.95
N LYS A 119 -7.79 -20.28 -9.71
CA LYS A 119 -8.05 -21.05 -8.48
C LYS A 119 -8.89 -20.32 -7.44
N GLY A 120 -9.07 -19.00 -7.60
CA GLY A 120 -9.81 -18.18 -6.64
C GLY A 120 -11.28 -18.60 -6.54
N ARG A 121 -11.78 -18.65 -5.32
CA ARG A 121 -13.19 -18.93 -5.03
C ARG A 121 -13.97 -17.63 -5.19
N LEU A 122 -15.11 -17.72 -5.86
CA LEU A 122 -16.01 -16.58 -6.07
C LEU A 122 -16.47 -15.99 -4.72
N GLY A 123 -16.49 -14.67 -4.64
CA GLY A 123 -16.85 -13.92 -3.45
C GLY A 123 -15.76 -13.84 -2.38
N GLN A 124 -14.63 -14.54 -2.56
CA GLN A 124 -13.51 -14.48 -1.62
C GLN A 124 -12.52 -13.40 -2.00
N ARG A 125 -11.79 -12.91 -1.00
CA ARG A 125 -10.66 -11.99 -1.18
C ARG A 125 -9.34 -12.68 -0.79
N TYR A 126 -8.26 -12.26 -1.43
CA TYR A 126 -6.92 -12.83 -1.26
C TYR A 126 -5.88 -11.74 -1.13
N ILE A 127 -5.11 -11.75 -0.04
CA ILE A 127 -3.99 -10.84 0.16
C ILE A 127 -2.84 -11.29 -0.73
N LEU A 128 -2.36 -10.38 -1.59
CA LEU A 128 -1.13 -10.56 -2.36
C LEU A 128 0.01 -9.85 -1.64
N GLY A 129 0.64 -10.56 -0.72
CA GLY A 129 1.73 -10.07 0.12
C GLY A 129 2.85 -11.10 0.24
N ASN A 130 4.02 -10.65 0.72
CA ASN A 130 5.14 -11.56 0.95
C ASN A 130 5.78 -11.27 2.31
N LYS A 131 6.62 -10.24 2.44
CA LYS A 131 7.44 -10.03 3.62
C LYS A 131 7.10 -8.74 4.36
N ASN A 132 6.77 -8.86 5.65
CA ASN A 132 6.68 -7.70 6.54
C ASN A 132 8.09 -7.23 6.88
N MET A 133 8.40 -5.97 6.59
CA MET A 133 9.69 -5.35 6.87
C MET A 133 9.49 -3.97 7.50
N SER A 134 10.30 -3.64 8.51
CA SER A 134 10.39 -2.26 8.96
C SER A 134 11.09 -1.39 7.90
N LEU A 135 10.81 -0.09 7.87
CA LEU A 135 11.52 0.83 6.97
C LEU A 135 13.03 0.78 7.23
N LYS A 136 13.44 0.61 8.49
CA LYS A 136 14.86 0.41 8.85
C LYS A 136 15.44 -0.82 8.16
N ASP A 137 14.74 -1.97 8.17
CA ASP A 137 15.24 -3.21 7.54
C ASP A 137 15.30 -3.08 6.02
N ILE A 138 14.34 -2.36 5.41
CA ILE A 138 14.37 -2.05 3.99
C ILE A 138 15.62 -1.22 3.65
N LEU A 139 15.90 -0.17 4.43
CA LEU A 139 17.07 0.69 4.21
C LEU A 139 18.40 -0.06 4.46
N LEU A 140 18.45 -0.96 5.43
CA LEU A 140 19.62 -1.83 5.65
C LEU A 140 19.82 -2.83 4.52
N ALA A 141 18.74 -3.40 3.97
CA ALA A 141 18.82 -4.26 2.79
C ALA A 141 19.36 -3.49 1.58
N LEU A 142 18.89 -2.25 1.36
CA LEU A 142 19.42 -1.38 0.31
C LEU A 142 20.90 -1.03 0.54
N GLU A 143 21.32 -0.78 1.79
CA GLU A 143 22.74 -0.57 2.14
C GLU A 143 23.58 -1.78 1.75
N ASN A 144 23.15 -2.98 2.08
CA ASN A 144 23.86 -4.22 1.75
C ASN A 144 23.98 -4.46 0.23
N LEU A 145 22.94 -4.09 -0.52
CA LEU A 145 22.93 -4.29 -1.98
C LEU A 145 23.73 -3.25 -2.73
N THR A 146 23.77 -2.01 -2.24
CA THR A 146 24.32 -0.86 -2.99
C THR A 146 25.67 -0.36 -2.45
N GLY A 147 26.01 -0.70 -1.22
CA GLY A 147 27.14 -0.13 -0.49
C GLY A 147 26.94 1.32 -0.01
N LEU A 148 25.76 1.92 -0.27
CA LEU A 148 25.42 3.25 0.22
C LEU A 148 24.98 3.16 1.68
N LYS A 149 25.45 4.09 2.53
CA LYS A 149 25.10 4.08 3.96
C LYS A 149 23.63 4.44 4.18
N ALA A 150 22.92 3.60 4.91
CA ALA A 150 21.55 3.87 5.35
C ALA A 150 21.51 4.98 6.42
N PRO A 151 20.43 5.79 6.44
CA PRO A 151 20.21 6.75 7.51
C PRO A 151 20.19 6.04 8.87
N ARG A 152 20.87 6.61 9.85
CA ARG A 152 20.95 6.06 11.23
C ARG A 152 20.05 6.81 12.21
N ILE A 153 19.55 7.98 11.82
CA ILE A 153 18.75 8.85 12.67
C ILE A 153 17.28 8.43 12.54
N LYS A 154 16.70 7.97 13.66
CA LYS A 154 15.26 7.73 13.76
C LYS A 154 14.57 9.06 14.08
N MET A 155 13.70 9.51 13.19
CA MET A 155 12.90 10.72 13.40
C MET A 155 11.65 10.39 14.24
N PRO A 156 11.39 11.12 15.31
CA PRO A 156 10.13 10.99 16.05
C PRO A 156 8.93 11.32 15.17
N TYR A 157 7.83 10.59 15.32
CA TYR A 157 6.62 10.75 14.51
C TYR A 157 6.09 12.19 14.51
N TRP A 158 6.09 12.87 15.66
CA TRP A 158 5.60 14.25 15.76
C TRP A 158 6.42 15.24 14.92
N VAL A 159 7.73 15.01 14.72
CA VAL A 159 8.58 15.83 13.84
C VAL A 159 8.18 15.59 12.37
N ALA A 160 8.00 14.34 11.98
CA ALA A 160 7.57 14.00 10.62
C ALA A 160 6.17 14.56 10.32
N TYR A 161 5.24 14.47 11.27
CA TYR A 161 3.89 15.00 11.16
C TYR A 161 3.88 16.52 11.04
N SER A 162 4.65 17.23 11.88
CA SER A 162 4.74 18.71 11.80
C SER A 162 5.39 19.20 10.50
N ALA A 163 6.38 18.45 9.98
CA ALA A 163 6.97 18.74 8.68
C ALA A 163 5.97 18.51 7.54
N GLY A 164 5.15 17.44 7.60
CA GLY A 164 4.06 17.19 6.67
C GLY A 164 3.04 18.32 6.64
N LEU A 165 2.56 18.75 7.82
CA LEU A 165 1.64 19.90 7.96
C LEU A 165 2.22 21.18 7.34
N ALA A 166 3.48 21.47 7.61
CA ALA A 166 4.15 22.65 7.04
C ALA A 166 4.26 22.56 5.51
N CYS A 167 4.55 21.36 4.97
CA CYS A 167 4.61 21.12 3.53
C CYS A 167 3.22 21.25 2.86
N GLU A 168 2.17 20.72 3.46
CA GLU A 168 0.79 20.87 2.94
C GLU A 168 0.36 22.33 2.98
N TRP A 169 0.58 23.03 4.10
CA TRP A 169 0.28 24.45 4.19
C TRP A 169 1.02 25.26 3.13
N ALA A 170 2.31 25.02 2.92
CA ALA A 170 3.09 25.67 1.89
C ALA A 170 2.63 25.29 0.47
N SER A 171 2.17 24.06 0.26
CA SER A 171 1.58 23.60 -0.99
C SER A 171 0.32 24.38 -1.33
N ASP A 172 -0.60 24.48 -0.37
CA ASP A 172 -1.93 25.07 -0.59
C ASP A 172 -1.88 26.58 -0.76
N TYR A 173 -1.04 27.26 0.03
CA TYR A 173 -1.03 28.73 0.09
C TYR A 173 0.11 29.40 -0.68
N ILE A 174 1.20 28.70 -0.99
CA ILE A 174 2.40 29.32 -1.58
C ILE A 174 2.75 28.72 -2.94
N THR A 175 2.85 27.39 -3.05
CA THR A 175 3.41 26.78 -4.25
C THR A 175 2.39 26.27 -5.24
N HIS A 176 1.18 25.94 -4.80
CA HIS A 176 0.11 25.27 -5.57
C HIS A 176 0.61 24.01 -6.31
N ARG A 177 1.62 23.34 -5.76
CA ARG A 177 2.19 22.08 -6.26
C ARG A 177 1.98 21.00 -5.23
N PRO A 178 1.89 19.72 -5.62
CA PRO A 178 1.77 18.63 -4.68
C PRO A 178 2.84 18.69 -3.58
N PRO A 179 2.49 18.50 -2.30
CA PRO A 179 3.44 18.61 -1.20
C PRO A 179 4.57 17.60 -1.34
N ALA A 180 5.79 18.02 -0.99
CA ALA A 180 6.98 17.15 -1.04
C ALA A 180 6.89 15.97 -0.06
N VAL A 181 6.18 16.18 1.07
CA VAL A 181 5.88 15.16 2.09
C VAL A 181 4.39 15.26 2.39
N PRO A 182 3.53 14.45 1.76
CA PRO A 182 2.10 14.45 2.06
C PRO A 182 1.84 13.81 3.43
N LEU A 183 0.91 14.39 4.21
CA LEU A 183 0.49 13.82 5.51
C LEU A 183 0.00 12.37 5.40
N ALA A 184 -0.61 12.02 4.27
CA ALA A 184 -1.04 10.63 4.00
C ALA A 184 0.12 9.63 3.91
N GLY A 185 1.37 10.09 3.85
CA GLY A 185 2.58 9.26 3.81
C GLY A 185 3.35 9.24 5.14
N VAL A 186 2.85 9.96 6.16
CA VAL A 186 3.36 9.99 7.52
C VAL A 186 2.40 9.25 8.45
#